data_99349209f032da60ba322ac7c62f2917
#
_entry.id   99349209f032da60ba322ac7c62f2917
#
_cell.length_a   1.000
_cell.length_b   1.000
_cell.length_c   1.000
_cell.angle_alpha   90.00
_cell.angle_beta   90.00
_cell.angle_gamma   90.00
#
_symmetry.space_group_name_H-M   'P 1'
#
loop_
_entity.id
_entity.type
_entity.pdbx_description
1 polymer ?
#
loop_
_entity_poly.entity_id
_entity_poly.type
_entity_poly.pdbx_seq_one_letter_code
_entity_poly.pdbx_strand_id
1 'polypeptide(L)'
;MGEVALKYRLMPESPDSDTSAIVDSISGVLPEDASLGAHEIKPFAFGLNAIIIVIMGIDREGFATEVEDALNGLTNVQTVVLEEQSLV
;
A
#
# COMPACT_ATOMS: atom_id res chain seq x y z
N MET A 1 11.33 -20.29 -5.69
CA MET A 1 10.82 -18.94 -5.88
C MET A 1 10.80 -18.20 -4.56
N GLY A 2 11.24 -16.97 -4.57
CA GLY A 2 11.31 -16.19 -3.36
C GLY A 2 10.05 -15.41 -3.07
N GLU A 3 9.99 -14.89 -1.87
CA GLU A 3 8.97 -13.91 -1.50
C GLU A 3 9.57 -12.52 -1.55
N VAL A 4 8.73 -11.53 -1.77
CA VAL A 4 9.12 -10.13 -1.80
C VAL A 4 8.25 -9.34 -0.84
N ALA A 5 8.86 -8.34 -0.20
CA ALA A 5 8.16 -7.38 0.63
C ALA A 5 8.25 -6.01 -0.04
N LEU A 6 7.11 -5.40 -0.28
CA LEU A 6 7.01 -4.08 -0.90
C LEU A 6 6.46 -3.09 0.12
N LYS A 7 7.23 -2.06 0.43
CA LYS A 7 6.79 -1.03 1.36
C LYS A 7 6.29 0.17 0.58
N TYR A 8 5.03 0.49 0.75
CA TYR A 8 4.39 1.62 0.07
C TYR A 8 3.97 2.69 1.07
N ARG A 9 4.01 3.92 0.62
CA ARG A 9 3.42 5.04 1.34
C ARG A 9 2.23 5.53 0.54
N LEU A 10 1.07 5.50 1.17
CA LEU A 10 -0.16 6.02 0.59
C LEU A 10 -0.49 7.36 1.21
N MET A 11 -0.77 8.35 0.37
CA MET A 11 -1.18 9.66 0.84
C MET A 11 -2.68 9.80 0.57
N PRO A 12 -3.48 10.09 1.60
CA PRO A 12 -4.92 10.32 1.41
C PRO A 12 -5.17 11.65 0.70
N GLU A 13 -6.36 11.80 0.16
CA GLU A 13 -6.73 13.00 -0.59
C GLU A 13 -6.92 14.22 0.31
N SER A 14 -7.26 14.01 1.56
CA SER A 14 -7.46 15.12 2.49
C SER A 14 -7.16 14.70 3.92
N PRO A 15 -6.93 15.67 4.85
CA PRO A 15 -6.74 15.35 6.27
C PRO A 15 -7.95 14.65 6.90
N ASP A 16 -9.12 14.83 6.30
CA ASP A 16 -10.37 14.24 6.81
C ASP A 16 -10.64 12.84 6.28
N SER A 17 -9.80 12.33 5.37
CA SER A 17 -9.96 10.98 4.83
C SER A 17 -9.85 9.94 5.94
N ASP A 18 -10.72 8.94 5.90
CA ASP A 18 -10.72 7.85 6.88
C ASP A 18 -9.63 6.84 6.54
N THR A 19 -8.49 6.95 7.22
CA THR A 19 -7.35 6.07 6.98
C THR A 19 -7.65 4.61 7.32
N SER A 20 -8.49 4.37 8.33
CA SER A 20 -8.89 3.01 8.70
C SER A 20 -9.69 2.35 7.58
N ALA A 21 -10.59 3.10 6.95
CA ALA A 21 -11.36 2.59 5.82
C ALA A 21 -10.46 2.28 4.63
N ILE A 22 -9.45 3.11 4.39
CA ILE A 22 -8.47 2.86 3.32
C ILE A 22 -7.72 1.57 3.59
N VAL A 23 -7.21 1.37 4.81
CA VAL A 23 -6.48 0.16 5.18
C VAL A 23 -7.39 -1.08 5.03
N ASP A 24 -8.63 -0.99 5.48
CA ASP A 24 -9.58 -2.09 5.37
C ASP A 24 -9.88 -2.47 3.92
N SER A 25 -9.80 -1.51 3.00
CA SER A 25 -10.06 -1.74 1.58
C SER A 25 -8.90 -2.40 0.85
N ILE A 26 -7.70 -2.31 1.39
CA ILE A 26 -6.48 -2.78 0.71
C ILE A 26 -6.57 -4.28 0.39
N SER A 27 -6.92 -5.09 1.38
CA SER A 27 -7.00 -6.55 1.19
C SER A 27 -7.97 -6.96 0.09
N GLY A 28 -9.01 -6.16 -0.13
CA GLY A 28 -10.02 -6.46 -1.13
C GLY A 28 -9.59 -6.18 -2.57
N VAL A 29 -8.52 -5.41 -2.77
CA VAL A 29 -8.07 -5.04 -4.12
C VAL A 29 -6.77 -5.72 -4.53
N LEU A 30 -6.07 -6.36 -3.60
CA LEU A 30 -4.78 -6.99 -3.88
C LEU A 30 -4.94 -8.23 -4.76
N PRO A 31 -3.93 -8.56 -5.60
CA PRO A 31 -3.89 -9.83 -6.30
C PRO A 31 -3.95 -11.01 -5.33
N GLU A 32 -4.35 -12.19 -5.82
CA GLU A 32 -4.48 -13.39 -4.98
C GLU A 32 -3.19 -13.79 -4.27
N ASP A 33 -2.05 -13.57 -4.92
CA ASP A 33 -0.75 -13.93 -4.37
C ASP A 33 -0.11 -12.83 -3.53
N ALA A 34 -0.87 -11.79 -3.21
CA ALA A 34 -0.41 -10.69 -2.38
C ALA A 34 -1.21 -10.62 -1.07
N SER A 35 -0.55 -10.21 -0.02
CA SER A 35 -1.22 -10.02 1.27
C SER A 35 -0.68 -8.78 1.96
N LEU A 36 -1.55 -8.15 2.76
CA LEU A 36 -1.14 -7.03 3.59
C LEU A 36 -0.43 -7.56 4.83
N GLY A 37 0.83 -7.22 4.96
CA GLY A 37 1.61 -7.54 6.16
C GLY A 37 1.40 -6.47 7.22
N ALA A 38 2.45 -5.74 7.54
CA ALA A 38 2.37 -4.66 8.52
C ALA A 38 1.74 -3.41 7.91
N HIS A 39 1.12 -2.60 8.76
CA HIS A 39 0.68 -1.25 8.36
C HIS A 39 0.86 -0.31 9.54
N GLU A 40 1.02 0.97 9.23
CA GLU A 40 1.24 2.00 10.22
C GLU A 40 0.73 3.32 9.68
N ILE A 41 0.19 4.16 10.54
CA ILE A 41 -0.27 5.49 10.16
C ILE A 41 0.62 6.51 10.86
N LYS A 42 1.24 7.40 10.07
CA LYS A 42 2.18 8.40 10.57
C LYS A 42 1.73 9.79 10.18
N PRO A 43 1.87 10.78 11.08
CA PRO A 43 1.63 12.18 10.71
C PRO A 43 2.56 12.61 9.59
N PHE A 44 2.04 13.37 8.66
CA PHE A 44 2.81 13.92 7.55
C PHE A 44 2.51 15.42 7.42
N ALA A 45 3.12 16.08 6.43
CA ALA A 45 2.95 17.51 6.26
C ALA A 45 1.48 17.89 5.99
N PHE A 46 1.12 19.11 6.33
CA PHE A 46 -0.21 19.69 6.06
C PHE A 46 -1.38 18.98 6.73
N GLY A 47 -1.13 18.34 7.87
CA GLY A 47 -2.18 17.64 8.62
C GLY A 47 -2.58 16.30 8.03
N LEU A 48 -1.94 15.85 6.97
CA LEU A 48 -2.22 14.56 6.37
C LEU A 48 -1.60 13.44 7.21
N ASN A 49 -2.22 12.27 7.17
CA ASN A 49 -1.68 11.07 7.79
C ASN A 49 -1.25 10.10 6.71
N ALA A 50 0.04 9.87 6.59
CA ALA A 50 0.58 8.91 5.63
C ALA A 50 0.28 7.50 6.12
N ILE A 51 -0.11 6.62 5.21
CA ILE A 51 -0.37 5.21 5.49
C ILE A 51 0.81 4.42 4.95
N ILE A 52 1.57 3.81 5.85
CA ILE A 52 2.73 2.99 5.47
C ILE A 52 2.29 1.53 5.53
N ILE A 53 2.43 0.83 4.43
CA ILE A 53 2.02 -0.58 4.36
C ILE A 53 3.15 -1.42 3.80
N VAL A 54 3.16 -2.69 4.19
CA VAL A 54 4.06 -3.69 3.63
C VAL A 54 3.21 -4.76 2.97
N ILE A 55 3.41 -4.94 1.68
CA ILE A 55 2.71 -5.97 0.91
C ILE A 55 3.67 -7.13 0.71
N MET A 56 3.24 -8.31 1.10
CA MET A 56 4.02 -9.54 0.94
C MET A 56 3.47 -10.33 -0.25
N GLY A 57 4.35 -10.95 -0.99
CA GLY A 57 3.91 -11.76 -2.12
C GLY A 57 5.04 -12.54 -2.75
N ILE A 58 4.73 -13.15 -3.88
CA ILE A 58 5.69 -13.96 -4.62
C ILE A 58 6.49 -13.06 -5.55
N ASP A 59 7.80 -13.29 -5.59
CA ASP A 59 8.70 -12.55 -6.48
C ASP A 59 8.52 -13.04 -7.90
N ARG A 60 7.63 -12.40 -8.64
CA ARG A 60 7.37 -12.70 -10.04
C ARG A 60 7.34 -11.42 -10.85
N GLU A 61 7.56 -11.55 -12.15
CA GLU A 61 7.53 -10.41 -13.05
C GLU A 61 6.16 -9.73 -13.02
N GLY A 62 6.15 -8.41 -12.90
CA GLY A 62 4.93 -7.62 -12.90
C GLY A 62 4.20 -7.56 -11.56
N PHE A 63 4.69 -8.25 -10.52
CA PHE A 63 4.02 -8.26 -9.23
C PHE A 63 3.87 -6.85 -8.64
N ALA A 64 4.96 -6.10 -8.59
CA ALA A 64 4.92 -4.74 -8.04
C ALA A 64 3.97 -3.83 -8.83
N THR A 65 3.95 -3.97 -10.15
CA THR A 65 3.06 -3.18 -11.01
C THR A 65 1.60 -3.50 -10.73
N GLU A 66 1.25 -4.77 -10.57
CA GLU A 66 -0.12 -5.16 -10.24
C GLU A 66 -0.56 -4.63 -8.88
N VAL A 67 0.33 -4.71 -7.90
CA VAL A 67 0.04 -4.17 -6.56
C VAL A 67 -0.16 -2.67 -6.63
N GLU A 68 0.74 -1.96 -7.33
CA GLU A 68 0.64 -0.52 -7.49
C GLU A 68 -0.66 -0.10 -8.17
N ASP A 69 -1.04 -0.79 -9.23
CA ASP A 69 -2.29 -0.50 -9.95
C ASP A 69 -3.51 -0.72 -9.04
N ALA A 70 -3.48 -1.78 -8.23
CA ALA A 70 -4.54 -2.05 -7.29
C ALA A 70 -4.65 -0.94 -6.23
N LEU A 71 -3.51 -0.51 -5.69
CA LEU A 71 -3.49 0.55 -4.68
C LEU A 71 -3.94 1.89 -5.25
N ASN A 72 -3.56 2.19 -6.48
CA ASN A 72 -3.98 3.43 -7.15
C ASN A 72 -5.48 3.47 -7.42
N GLY A 73 -6.14 2.32 -7.41
CA GLY A 73 -7.59 2.25 -7.57
C GLY A 73 -8.39 2.48 -6.30
N LEU A 74 -7.71 2.63 -5.15
CA LEU A 74 -8.40 2.85 -3.88
C LEU A 74 -9.06 4.22 -3.83
N THR A 75 -10.25 4.27 -3.22
CA THR A 75 -10.96 5.53 -3.00
C THR A 75 -10.23 6.34 -1.93
N ASN A 76 -10.16 7.66 -2.13
CA ASN A 76 -9.54 8.61 -1.18
C ASN A 76 -8.03 8.52 -1.06
N VAL A 77 -7.37 7.79 -1.96
CA VAL A 77 -5.90 7.76 -2.03
C VAL A 77 -5.46 8.63 -3.19
N GLN A 78 -4.65 9.63 -2.89
CA GLN A 78 -4.14 10.56 -3.91
C GLN A 78 -2.85 10.06 -4.54
N THR A 79 -1.94 9.50 -3.73
CA THR A 79 -0.61 9.13 -4.18
C THR A 79 -0.20 7.80 -3.59
N VAL A 80 0.46 6.98 -4.39
CA VAL A 80 1.06 5.70 -3.98
C VAL A 80 2.53 5.75 -4.36
N VAL A 81 3.41 5.59 -3.36
CA VAL A 81 4.87 5.63 -3.57
C VAL A 81 5.49 4.35 -3.04
N LEU A 82 6.25 3.67 -3.87
CA LEU A 82 7.05 2.52 -3.44
C LEU A 82 8.31 3.04 -2.75
N GLU A 83 8.42 2.82 -1.45
CA GLU A 83 9.56 3.30 -0.67
C GLU A 83 10.67 2.30 -0.54
N GLU A 84 10.34 1.01 -0.51
CA GLU A 84 11.35 -0.03 -0.31
C GLU A 84 10.85 -1.34 -0.89
N GLN A 85 11.77 -2.09 -1.46
CA GLN A 85 11.51 -3.42 -1.95
C GLN A 85 12.64 -4.33 -1.49
N SER A 86 12.29 -5.46 -0.90
CA SER A 86 13.29 -6.41 -0.43
C SER A 86 12.82 -7.83 -0.68
N LEU A 87 13.80 -8.70 -0.86
CA LEU A 87 13.55 -10.13 -0.93
C LEU A 87 13.56 -10.69 0.50
N VAL A 88 12.68 -11.61 0.72
CA VAL A 88 12.53 -12.24 2.04
C VAL A 88 13.16 -13.64 2.03
#